data_ecb0802f7c734cc7f06ae8ec9b00a40b
#
_entry.id   ecb0802f7c734cc7f06ae8ec9b00a40b
#
_cell.length_a   1.000
_cell.length_b   1.000
_cell.length_c   1.000
_cell.angle_alpha   90.00
_cell.angle_beta   90.00
_cell.angle_gamma   90.00
#
_symmetry.space_group_name_H-M   'P 1'
#
loop_
_entity.id
_entity.type
_entity.pdbx_description
1 polymer ?
#
loop_
_entity_poly.entity_id
_entity_poly.type
_entity_poly.pdbx_seq_one_letter_code
_entity_poly.pdbx_strand_id
1 'polypeptide(L)'
;MNTEPLVFERTIHAPVEQVYQALTNSTALREWLCDAATTDPHPGGRVYLWWNNGYYSCGEFLNLVNGQEVAFSWLGRGDPGATRVEITLVSETNSTRLKLVHAGLGNDEAWTAIAQRIHKGWESSLNNLAHTLEVGPDLRITTRPMMGFYLDDYNETIAHELGVPVTLGVRIANVIDGMGAQAAGLQKNDVIVGLAGHPVTDYASLTAAMQNRKAGEEVQMIYYRGAEKISVTMKLSPRPIPEIPPTPAELAAAVKRNYAQMETDLDAFLQGVSEEEASARPNPAEWSIKGVLA
;
A
#
# COMPACT_ATOMS: atom_id res chain seq x y z
N MET A 1 28.92 -23.45 -7.78
CA MET A 1 27.96 -24.51 -7.43
C MET A 1 26.59 -23.83 -7.38
N ASN A 2 25.61 -24.35 -8.08
CA ASN A 2 24.25 -23.75 -8.04
C ASN A 2 23.63 -23.98 -6.68
N THR A 3 23.14 -22.92 -6.08
CA THR A 3 22.30 -22.99 -4.87
C THR A 3 21.00 -23.71 -5.23
N GLU A 4 20.42 -24.45 -4.29
CA GLU A 4 19.11 -25.02 -4.49
C GLU A 4 18.08 -23.91 -4.79
N PRO A 5 17.21 -24.08 -5.79
CA PRO A 5 16.21 -23.11 -6.13
C PRO A 5 15.17 -22.98 -4.99
N LEU A 6 14.60 -21.79 -4.85
CA LEU A 6 13.43 -21.62 -4.01
C LEU A 6 12.21 -22.17 -4.72
N VAL A 7 11.47 -23.04 -4.05
CA VAL A 7 10.29 -23.72 -4.64
C VAL A 7 9.07 -23.44 -3.76
N PHE A 8 7.98 -23.01 -4.38
CA PHE A 8 6.71 -22.75 -3.73
C PHE A 8 5.59 -23.43 -4.49
N GLU A 9 4.64 -23.97 -3.75
CA GLU A 9 3.44 -24.59 -4.34
C GLU A 9 2.19 -24.01 -3.66
N ARG A 10 1.15 -23.72 -4.46
CA ARG A 10 -0.16 -23.24 -3.98
C ARG A 10 -1.25 -23.86 -4.82
N THR A 11 -2.34 -24.22 -4.15
CA THR A 11 -3.63 -24.46 -4.81
C THR A 11 -4.47 -23.20 -4.67
N ILE A 12 -4.96 -22.67 -5.78
CA ILE A 12 -5.76 -21.43 -5.86
C ILE A 12 -7.12 -21.81 -6.41
N HIS A 13 -8.20 -21.50 -5.70
CA HIS A 13 -9.57 -21.81 -6.10
C HIS A 13 -10.10 -20.79 -7.13
N ALA A 14 -9.41 -20.74 -8.26
CA ALA A 14 -9.74 -19.92 -9.42
C ALA A 14 -9.42 -20.67 -10.73
N PRO A 15 -10.11 -20.33 -11.83
CA PRO A 15 -9.78 -20.87 -13.16
C PRO A 15 -8.35 -20.55 -13.58
N VAL A 16 -7.72 -21.47 -14.31
CA VAL A 16 -6.32 -21.33 -14.72
C VAL A 16 -6.07 -20.09 -15.58
N GLU A 17 -7.04 -19.68 -16.37
CA GLU A 17 -7.00 -18.46 -17.19
C GLU A 17 -6.89 -17.20 -16.33
N GLN A 18 -7.62 -17.15 -15.21
CA GLN A 18 -7.55 -16.02 -14.26
C GLN A 18 -6.19 -15.98 -13.56
N VAL A 19 -5.68 -17.14 -13.13
CA VAL A 19 -4.35 -17.22 -12.51
C VAL A 19 -3.27 -16.82 -13.52
N TYR A 20 -3.36 -17.26 -14.76
CA TYR A 20 -2.42 -16.88 -15.82
C TYR A 20 -2.46 -15.36 -16.11
N GLN A 21 -3.63 -14.77 -16.19
CA GLN A 21 -3.78 -13.31 -16.34
C GLN A 21 -3.22 -12.54 -15.15
N ALA A 22 -3.43 -13.02 -13.93
CA ALA A 22 -2.86 -12.42 -12.72
C ALA A 22 -1.32 -12.40 -12.74
N LEU A 23 -0.68 -13.33 -13.46
CA LEU A 23 0.78 -13.44 -13.57
C LEU A 23 1.37 -12.65 -14.76
N THR A 24 0.58 -12.26 -15.73
CA THR A 24 1.09 -11.68 -16.99
C THR A 24 0.61 -10.26 -17.27
N ASN A 25 -0.58 -9.89 -16.80
CA ASN A 25 -1.18 -8.59 -17.07
C ASN A 25 -0.72 -7.54 -16.07
N SER A 26 -0.28 -6.38 -16.56
CA SER A 26 0.23 -5.27 -15.73
C SER A 26 -0.77 -4.80 -14.67
N THR A 27 -2.04 -4.68 -15.00
CA THR A 27 -3.09 -4.25 -14.06
C THR A 27 -3.30 -5.32 -12.99
N ALA A 28 -3.42 -6.59 -13.39
CA ALA A 28 -3.64 -7.70 -12.47
C ALA A 28 -2.46 -7.92 -11.51
N LEU A 29 -1.21 -7.75 -11.97
CA LEU A 29 -0.02 -7.80 -11.12
C LEU A 29 -0.04 -6.74 -10.00
N ARG A 30 -0.64 -5.58 -10.26
CA ARG A 30 -0.79 -4.53 -9.24
C ARG A 30 -1.81 -4.88 -8.16
N GLU A 31 -2.71 -5.79 -8.43
CA GLU A 31 -3.74 -6.20 -7.48
C GLU A 31 -3.22 -7.14 -6.38
N TRP A 32 -2.05 -7.78 -6.59
CA TRP A 32 -1.55 -8.73 -5.61
C TRP A 32 -0.03 -8.69 -5.36
N LEU A 33 0.80 -8.29 -6.35
CA LEU A 33 2.25 -8.43 -6.28
C LEU A 33 2.99 -7.14 -5.98
N CYS A 34 2.70 -6.07 -6.73
CA CYS A 34 3.48 -4.83 -6.72
C CYS A 34 2.58 -3.59 -6.79
N ASP A 35 3.16 -2.41 -6.56
CA ASP A 35 2.41 -1.14 -6.59
C ASP A 35 2.33 -0.55 -8.01
N ALA A 36 3.33 -0.85 -8.86
CA ALA A 36 3.29 -0.54 -10.29
C ALA A 36 3.92 -1.67 -11.11
N ALA A 37 3.35 -1.96 -12.28
CA ALA A 37 3.85 -2.95 -13.21
C ALA A 37 3.79 -2.44 -14.64
N THR A 38 4.77 -2.83 -15.45
CA THR A 38 4.73 -2.73 -16.91
C THR A 38 5.17 -4.06 -17.48
N THR A 39 4.31 -4.68 -18.26
CA THR A 39 4.59 -5.98 -18.89
C THR A 39 4.24 -5.94 -20.36
N ASP A 40 5.03 -6.66 -21.15
CA ASP A 40 4.78 -6.94 -22.56
C ASP A 40 4.81 -8.47 -22.75
N PRO A 41 3.66 -9.16 -22.63
CA PRO A 41 3.60 -10.60 -22.41
C PRO A 41 3.84 -11.41 -23.71
N HIS A 42 5.06 -11.39 -24.19
CA HIS A 42 5.57 -12.28 -25.22
C HIS A 42 7.05 -12.62 -24.92
N PRO A 43 7.60 -13.72 -25.42
CA PRO A 43 9.03 -14.03 -25.26
C PRO A 43 9.92 -12.88 -25.72
N GLY A 44 10.85 -12.44 -24.85
CA GLY A 44 11.67 -11.23 -25.03
C GLY A 44 10.98 -9.90 -24.62
N GLY A 45 9.68 -9.92 -24.30
CA GLY A 45 8.96 -8.74 -23.84
C GLY A 45 9.31 -8.36 -22.40
N ARG A 46 9.22 -7.09 -22.09
CA ARG A 46 9.66 -6.52 -20.81
C ARG A 46 8.79 -6.98 -19.65
N VAL A 47 9.42 -7.18 -18.48
CA VAL A 47 8.81 -7.27 -17.16
C VAL A 47 9.46 -6.23 -16.27
N TYR A 48 8.65 -5.27 -15.75
CA TYR A 48 9.08 -4.29 -14.76
C TYR A 48 8.06 -4.23 -13.63
N LEU A 49 8.52 -4.43 -12.41
CA LEU A 49 7.72 -4.45 -11.18
C LEU A 49 8.33 -3.48 -10.19
N TRP A 50 7.50 -2.64 -9.56
CA TRP A 50 7.94 -1.64 -8.59
C TRP A 50 7.07 -1.63 -7.35
N TRP A 51 7.70 -1.39 -6.18
CA TRP A 51 7.06 -1.32 -4.88
C TRP A 51 7.33 0.03 -4.22
N ASN A 52 6.36 0.55 -3.45
CA ASN A 52 6.39 1.87 -2.79
C ASN A 52 7.57 2.05 -1.81
N ASN A 53 8.19 0.96 -1.34
CA ASN A 53 9.42 1.01 -0.53
C ASN A 53 10.69 1.30 -1.35
N GLY A 54 10.55 1.58 -2.65
CA GLY A 54 11.65 1.86 -3.57
C GLY A 54 12.37 0.62 -4.11
N TYR A 55 11.90 -0.59 -3.79
CA TYR A 55 12.37 -1.81 -4.44
C TYR A 55 11.74 -1.93 -5.83
N TYR A 56 12.49 -2.47 -6.78
CA TYR A 56 11.99 -2.84 -8.09
C TYR A 56 12.69 -4.09 -8.59
N SER A 57 12.07 -4.76 -9.55
CA SER A 57 12.67 -5.81 -10.36
C SER A 57 12.42 -5.53 -11.82
N CYS A 58 13.42 -5.80 -12.66
CA CYS A 58 13.30 -5.75 -14.10
C CYS A 58 13.79 -7.06 -14.74
N GLY A 59 13.24 -7.35 -15.91
CA GLY A 59 13.59 -8.54 -16.67
C GLY A 59 12.80 -8.61 -17.98
N GLU A 60 12.78 -9.79 -18.55
CA GLU A 60 12.05 -10.12 -19.77
C GLU A 60 11.37 -11.48 -19.64
N PHE A 61 10.27 -11.66 -20.33
CA PHE A 61 9.65 -12.96 -20.45
C PHE A 61 10.54 -13.90 -21.26
N LEU A 62 10.82 -15.08 -20.71
CA LEU A 62 11.66 -16.11 -21.33
C LEU A 62 10.80 -17.14 -22.03
N ASN A 63 9.66 -17.51 -21.43
CA ASN A 63 8.68 -18.41 -22.00
C ASN A 63 7.28 -18.08 -21.49
N LEU A 64 6.29 -18.24 -22.39
CA LEU A 64 4.88 -18.06 -22.08
C LEU A 64 4.08 -19.14 -22.81
N VAL A 65 3.38 -19.97 -22.06
CA VAL A 65 2.40 -20.94 -22.57
C VAL A 65 1.07 -20.67 -21.88
N ASN A 66 0.11 -20.19 -22.64
CA ASN A 66 -1.18 -19.74 -22.10
C ASN A 66 -1.82 -20.81 -21.20
N GLY A 67 -2.15 -20.43 -19.97
CA GLY A 67 -2.73 -21.29 -18.94
C GLY A 67 -1.81 -22.40 -18.42
N GLN A 68 -0.53 -22.45 -18.79
CA GLN A 68 0.38 -23.53 -18.40
C GLN A 68 1.70 -23.06 -17.82
N GLU A 69 2.35 -22.06 -18.43
CA GLU A 69 3.71 -21.65 -18.04
C GLU A 69 3.91 -20.14 -18.20
N VAL A 70 4.59 -19.57 -17.21
CA VAL A 70 5.10 -18.19 -17.24
C VAL A 70 6.54 -18.24 -16.74
N ALA A 71 7.51 -17.88 -17.58
CA ALA A 71 8.91 -17.79 -17.17
C ALA A 71 9.49 -16.42 -17.54
N PHE A 72 10.22 -15.81 -16.60
CA PHE A 72 10.87 -14.52 -16.82
C PHE A 72 12.18 -14.39 -16.03
N SER A 73 13.08 -13.53 -16.53
CA SER A 73 14.28 -13.15 -15.81
C SER A 73 13.95 -12.13 -14.73
N TRP A 74 14.69 -12.16 -13.63
CA TRP A 74 14.51 -11.29 -12.49
C TRP A 74 15.84 -10.65 -12.10
N LEU A 75 15.90 -9.32 -12.11
CA LEU A 75 16.99 -8.54 -11.56
C LEU A 75 16.42 -7.48 -10.61
N GLY A 76 16.47 -7.77 -9.33
CA GLY A 76 16.00 -6.85 -8.30
C GLY A 76 17.02 -5.77 -7.97
N ARG A 77 16.54 -4.64 -7.47
CA ARG A 77 17.40 -3.55 -6.98
C ARG A 77 18.38 -4.06 -5.92
N GLY A 78 19.67 -3.97 -6.22
CA GLY A 78 20.75 -4.39 -5.33
C GLY A 78 21.04 -5.89 -5.39
N ASP A 79 20.44 -6.65 -6.30
CA ASP A 79 20.79 -8.04 -6.52
C ASP A 79 22.14 -8.14 -7.26
N PRO A 80 23.03 -9.08 -6.89
CA PRO A 80 24.34 -9.22 -7.52
C PRO A 80 24.29 -9.66 -8.99
N GLY A 81 23.18 -10.26 -9.42
CA GLY A 81 22.99 -10.76 -10.78
C GLY A 81 21.53 -11.10 -11.08
N ALA A 82 21.27 -11.32 -12.35
CA ALA A 82 19.96 -11.76 -12.80
C ALA A 82 19.70 -13.22 -12.41
N THR A 83 18.46 -13.48 -12.01
CA THR A 83 17.92 -14.79 -11.64
C THR A 83 16.77 -15.15 -12.57
N ARG A 84 16.14 -16.30 -12.38
CA ARG A 84 15.05 -16.78 -13.22
C ARG A 84 13.88 -17.22 -12.35
N VAL A 85 12.68 -16.80 -12.74
CA VAL A 85 11.41 -17.25 -12.17
C VAL A 85 10.69 -18.10 -13.20
N GLU A 86 10.26 -19.28 -12.82
CA GLU A 86 9.44 -20.20 -13.62
C GLU A 86 8.19 -20.54 -12.83
N ILE A 87 7.03 -20.38 -13.45
CA ILE A 87 5.74 -20.68 -12.86
C ILE A 87 5.01 -21.66 -13.76
N THR A 88 4.67 -22.82 -13.21
CA THR A 88 3.88 -23.85 -13.89
C THR A 88 2.48 -23.88 -13.30
N LEU A 89 1.48 -23.94 -14.15
CA LEU A 89 0.08 -24.01 -13.81
C LEU A 89 -0.52 -25.34 -14.27
N VAL A 90 -1.30 -25.97 -13.40
CA VAL A 90 -2.06 -27.18 -13.72
C VAL A 90 -3.51 -26.93 -13.36
N SER A 91 -4.40 -26.99 -14.36
CA SER A 91 -5.84 -26.87 -14.14
C SER A 91 -6.37 -28.11 -13.43
N GLU A 92 -7.17 -27.92 -12.39
CA GLU A 92 -7.90 -28.93 -11.64
C GLU A 92 -9.41 -28.61 -11.66
N THR A 93 -10.27 -29.48 -11.14
CA THR A 93 -11.73 -29.38 -11.32
C THR A 93 -12.32 -28.01 -10.92
N ASN A 94 -11.86 -27.41 -9.81
CA ASN A 94 -12.33 -26.08 -9.34
C ASN A 94 -11.18 -25.23 -8.82
N SER A 95 -9.96 -25.52 -9.26
CA SER A 95 -8.78 -24.85 -8.77
C SER A 95 -7.65 -24.92 -9.80
N THR A 96 -6.61 -24.16 -9.52
CA THR A 96 -5.36 -24.20 -10.26
C THR A 96 -4.25 -24.51 -9.28
N ARG A 97 -3.45 -25.54 -9.57
CA ARG A 97 -2.20 -25.77 -8.85
C ARG A 97 -1.10 -24.96 -9.52
N LEU A 98 -0.48 -24.10 -8.72
CA LEU A 98 0.64 -23.25 -9.11
C LEU A 98 1.90 -23.78 -8.45
N LYS A 99 2.97 -23.95 -9.25
CA LYS A 99 4.32 -24.18 -8.76
C LYS A 99 5.23 -23.06 -9.27
N LEU A 100 5.89 -22.35 -8.35
CA LEU A 100 6.88 -21.33 -8.65
C LEU A 100 8.27 -21.83 -8.25
N VAL A 101 9.21 -21.69 -9.17
CA VAL A 101 10.64 -21.98 -8.97
C VAL A 101 11.43 -20.70 -9.24
N HIS A 102 12.18 -20.22 -8.23
CA HIS A 102 13.09 -19.09 -8.38
C HIS A 102 14.53 -19.64 -8.31
N ALA A 103 15.20 -19.68 -9.44
CA ALA A 103 16.51 -20.28 -9.63
C ALA A 103 17.59 -19.24 -9.99
N GLY A 104 18.85 -19.64 -9.89
CA GLY A 104 20.00 -18.79 -10.24
C GLY A 104 20.48 -17.88 -9.11
N LEU A 105 20.01 -18.11 -7.89
CA LEU A 105 20.54 -17.44 -6.70
C LEU A 105 21.97 -17.94 -6.43
N GLY A 106 22.87 -17.04 -6.05
CA GLY A 106 24.23 -17.40 -5.63
C GLY A 106 24.27 -17.95 -4.20
N ASN A 107 25.44 -18.42 -3.79
CA ASN A 107 25.67 -19.06 -2.50
C ASN A 107 26.69 -18.29 -1.62
N ASP A 108 27.07 -17.08 -2.01
CA ASP A 108 27.95 -16.22 -1.24
C ASP A 108 27.16 -15.39 -0.22
N GLU A 109 27.89 -14.64 0.61
CA GLU A 109 27.31 -13.83 1.67
C GLU A 109 26.33 -12.75 1.12
N ALA A 110 26.63 -12.19 -0.05
CA ALA A 110 25.77 -11.19 -0.70
C ALA A 110 24.39 -11.76 -1.03
N TRP A 111 24.33 -13.03 -1.45
CA TRP A 111 23.09 -13.70 -1.79
C TRP A 111 22.27 -14.18 -0.60
N THR A 112 22.90 -14.41 0.57
CA THR A 112 22.19 -14.98 1.72
C THR A 112 21.01 -14.13 2.18
N ALA A 113 21.23 -12.83 2.39
CA ALA A 113 20.16 -11.90 2.79
C ALA A 113 19.11 -11.71 1.68
N ILE A 114 19.56 -11.71 0.43
CA ILE A 114 18.71 -11.57 -0.75
C ILE A 114 17.79 -12.79 -0.91
N ALA A 115 18.33 -14.00 -0.79
CA ALA A 115 17.55 -15.24 -0.86
C ALA A 115 16.46 -15.29 0.22
N GLN A 116 16.78 -14.89 1.46
CA GLN A 116 15.80 -14.78 2.54
C GLN A 116 14.69 -13.75 2.23
N ARG A 117 15.07 -12.59 1.70
CA ARG A 117 14.10 -11.56 1.28
C ARG A 117 13.19 -12.05 0.17
N ILE A 118 13.76 -12.69 -0.86
CA ILE A 118 13.01 -13.27 -1.99
C ILE A 118 12.06 -14.36 -1.50
N HIS A 119 12.54 -15.26 -0.62
CA HIS A 119 11.72 -16.32 -0.03
C HIS A 119 10.48 -15.74 0.69
N LYS A 120 10.69 -14.81 1.64
CA LYS A 120 9.60 -14.15 2.36
C LYS A 120 8.67 -13.36 1.43
N GLY A 121 9.25 -12.72 0.40
CA GLY A 121 8.51 -11.98 -0.61
C GLY A 121 7.55 -12.90 -1.37
N TRP A 122 8.03 -14.01 -1.91
CA TRP A 122 7.18 -14.97 -2.62
C TRP A 122 6.14 -15.64 -1.73
N GLU A 123 6.50 -16.04 -0.51
CA GLU A 123 5.50 -16.58 0.43
C GLU A 123 4.33 -15.63 0.66
N SER A 124 4.64 -14.37 0.99
CA SER A 124 3.62 -13.36 1.21
C SER A 124 2.80 -13.06 -0.05
N SER A 125 3.48 -12.91 -1.19
CA SER A 125 2.85 -12.56 -2.46
C SER A 125 1.95 -13.67 -2.99
N LEU A 126 2.37 -14.93 -2.92
CA LEU A 126 1.53 -16.06 -3.35
C LEU A 126 0.31 -16.28 -2.45
N ASN A 127 0.44 -16.01 -1.15
CA ASN A 127 -0.72 -15.99 -0.24
C ASN A 127 -1.68 -14.86 -0.62
N ASN A 128 -1.16 -13.69 -0.98
CA ASN A 128 -1.97 -12.59 -1.45
C ASN A 128 -2.63 -12.86 -2.81
N LEU A 129 -1.93 -13.50 -3.74
CA LEU A 129 -2.50 -13.94 -5.02
C LEU A 129 -3.72 -14.84 -4.81
N ALA A 130 -3.58 -15.88 -3.97
CA ALA A 130 -4.68 -16.76 -3.64
C ALA A 130 -5.84 -15.98 -3.03
N HIS A 131 -5.57 -15.16 -2.00
CA HIS A 131 -6.60 -14.34 -1.36
C HIS A 131 -7.30 -13.39 -2.33
N THR A 132 -6.56 -12.71 -3.20
CA THR A 132 -7.13 -11.76 -4.17
C THR A 132 -8.04 -12.44 -5.18
N LEU A 133 -7.68 -13.64 -5.64
CA LEU A 133 -8.48 -14.40 -6.60
C LEU A 133 -9.68 -15.12 -5.94
N GLU A 134 -9.59 -15.48 -4.67
CA GLU A 134 -10.62 -16.24 -3.96
C GLU A 134 -11.60 -15.36 -3.17
N VAL A 135 -11.10 -14.25 -2.59
CA VAL A 135 -11.85 -13.37 -1.66
C VAL A 135 -12.02 -11.97 -2.23
N GLY A 136 -11.02 -11.44 -2.92
CA GLY A 136 -11.02 -10.17 -3.65
C GLY A 136 -10.05 -9.11 -3.11
N PRO A 137 -10.11 -8.65 -1.85
CA PRO A 137 -9.30 -7.51 -1.43
C PRO A 137 -7.81 -7.85 -1.26
N ASP A 138 -6.95 -7.01 -1.80
CA ASP A 138 -5.49 -7.08 -1.64
C ASP A 138 -5.07 -6.97 -0.16
N LEU A 139 -4.44 -8.01 0.38
CA LEU A 139 -3.95 -8.04 1.76
C LEU A 139 -2.91 -6.96 2.05
N ARG A 140 -2.13 -6.51 1.06
CA ARG A 140 -1.16 -5.42 1.22
C ARG A 140 -1.85 -4.09 1.54
N ILE A 141 -3.12 -3.95 1.16
CA ILE A 141 -3.95 -2.77 1.44
C ILE A 141 -4.74 -2.99 2.72
N THR A 142 -5.44 -4.12 2.82
CA THR A 142 -6.38 -4.39 3.92
C THR A 142 -5.73 -4.64 5.26
N THR A 143 -4.50 -5.19 5.26
CA THR A 143 -3.74 -5.40 6.50
C THR A 143 -2.90 -4.19 6.91
N ARG A 144 -2.82 -3.13 6.09
CA ARG A 144 -2.13 -1.90 6.48
C ARG A 144 -2.90 -1.23 7.63
N PRO A 145 -2.22 -0.95 8.73
CA PRO A 145 -2.88 -0.33 9.87
C PRO A 145 -3.21 1.14 9.59
N MET A 146 -4.31 1.58 10.17
CA MET A 146 -4.65 3.00 10.27
C MET A 146 -4.65 3.41 11.75
N MET A 147 -4.14 4.61 12.02
CA MET A 147 -4.20 5.19 13.36
C MET A 147 -5.59 5.75 13.65
N GLY A 148 -6.30 6.22 12.63
CA GLY A 148 -7.68 6.70 12.74
C GLY A 148 -7.77 8.18 13.04
N PHE A 149 -6.87 9.00 12.50
CA PHE A 149 -6.93 10.46 12.59
C PHE A 149 -6.38 11.12 11.33
N TYR A 150 -6.77 12.36 11.13
CA TYR A 150 -6.21 13.27 10.16
C TYR A 150 -5.15 14.15 10.80
N LEU A 151 -4.16 14.55 10.01
CA LEU A 151 -3.04 15.38 10.45
C LEU A 151 -3.20 16.81 9.94
N ASP A 152 -2.58 17.73 10.66
CA ASP A 152 -2.54 19.14 10.34
C ASP A 152 -1.12 19.68 10.58
N ASP A 153 -0.86 20.88 10.08
CA ASP A 153 0.41 21.55 10.27
C ASP A 153 0.69 21.78 11.77
N TYR A 154 1.98 21.65 12.12
CA TYR A 154 2.46 21.93 13.46
C TYR A 154 3.79 22.67 13.39
N ASN A 155 3.86 23.78 14.09
CA ASN A 155 5.03 24.65 14.16
C ASN A 155 5.06 25.38 15.50
N GLU A 156 6.09 26.20 15.73
CA GLU A 156 6.30 26.94 16.97
C GLU A 156 5.14 27.89 17.33
N THR A 157 4.55 28.55 16.33
CA THR A 157 3.39 29.46 16.55
C THR A 157 2.20 28.67 17.06
N ILE A 158 1.87 27.56 16.42
CA ILE A 158 0.76 26.68 16.83
C ILE A 158 1.03 26.04 18.19
N ALA A 159 2.29 25.66 18.48
CA ALA A 159 2.66 25.12 19.79
C ALA A 159 2.36 26.14 20.90
N HIS A 160 2.72 27.41 20.70
CA HIS A 160 2.45 28.48 21.64
C HIS A 160 0.92 28.74 21.83
N GLU A 161 0.17 28.76 20.72
CA GLU A 161 -1.30 28.95 20.77
C GLU A 161 -2.00 27.82 21.52
N LEU A 162 -1.53 26.58 21.39
CA LEU A 162 -2.09 25.40 22.04
C LEU A 162 -1.54 25.19 23.47
N GLY A 163 -0.56 25.99 23.91
CA GLY A 163 0.13 25.81 25.18
C GLY A 163 0.94 24.53 25.31
N VAL A 164 1.40 23.97 24.16
CA VAL A 164 2.21 22.75 24.11
C VAL A 164 3.69 23.10 24.31
N PRO A 165 4.42 22.42 25.22
CA PRO A 165 5.79 22.81 25.59
C PRO A 165 6.87 22.33 24.60
N VAL A 166 6.50 21.76 23.47
CA VAL A 166 7.41 21.25 22.42
C VAL A 166 7.03 21.84 21.06
N THR A 167 8.02 22.05 20.21
CA THR A 167 7.84 22.63 18.86
C THR A 167 7.91 21.61 17.75
N LEU A 168 8.29 20.36 18.09
CA LEU A 168 8.36 19.23 17.17
C LEU A 168 7.30 18.19 17.53
N GLY A 169 6.71 17.58 16.52
CA GLY A 169 5.65 16.60 16.68
C GLY A 169 4.68 16.64 15.48
N VAL A 170 3.56 15.97 15.63
CA VAL A 170 2.51 15.91 14.62
C VAL A 170 1.17 16.22 15.28
N ARG A 171 0.45 17.25 14.80
CA ARG A 171 -0.84 17.68 15.34
C ARG A 171 -1.99 16.88 14.71
N ILE A 172 -2.94 16.48 15.54
CA ILE A 172 -4.20 15.86 15.08
C ILE A 172 -5.18 16.95 14.64
N ALA A 173 -5.58 16.91 13.37
CA ALA A 173 -6.64 17.77 12.83
C ALA A 173 -8.03 17.30 13.26
N ASN A 174 -8.27 15.99 13.22
CA ASN A 174 -9.51 15.35 13.63
C ASN A 174 -9.30 13.85 13.83
N VAL A 175 -10.14 13.20 14.63
CA VAL A 175 -10.18 11.73 14.77
C VAL A 175 -11.32 11.15 13.95
N ILE A 176 -11.13 9.93 13.48
CA ILE A 176 -12.09 9.19 12.65
C ILE A 176 -12.92 8.31 13.58
N ASP A 177 -14.24 8.45 13.50
CA ASP A 177 -15.18 7.69 14.31
C ASP A 177 -15.04 6.18 14.11
N GLY A 178 -15.14 5.44 15.21
CA GLY A 178 -15.04 3.99 15.24
C GLY A 178 -13.62 3.43 15.10
N MET A 179 -12.59 4.28 15.01
CA MET A 179 -11.19 3.86 14.91
C MET A 179 -10.40 3.93 16.22
N GLY A 180 -9.20 3.35 16.21
CA GLY A 180 -8.36 3.19 17.39
C GLY A 180 -8.00 4.49 18.10
N ALA A 181 -7.79 5.57 17.35
CA ALA A 181 -7.52 6.89 17.93
C ALA A 181 -8.67 7.38 18.80
N GLN A 182 -9.91 7.28 18.31
CA GLN A 182 -11.10 7.64 19.09
C GLN A 182 -11.25 6.76 20.32
N ALA A 183 -11.08 5.44 20.15
CA ALA A 183 -11.17 4.49 21.25
C ALA A 183 -10.09 4.73 22.33
N ALA A 184 -8.91 5.23 21.94
CA ALA A 184 -7.82 5.62 22.83
C ALA A 184 -8.01 7.02 23.46
N GLY A 185 -9.08 7.75 23.12
CA GLY A 185 -9.39 9.06 23.66
C GLY A 185 -8.57 10.22 23.08
N LEU A 186 -7.96 10.01 21.91
CA LEU A 186 -7.29 11.08 21.17
C LEU A 186 -8.30 12.10 20.66
N GLN A 187 -7.88 13.36 20.56
CA GLN A 187 -8.74 14.47 20.19
C GLN A 187 -8.03 15.42 19.21
N LYS A 188 -8.82 16.30 18.60
CA LYS A 188 -8.30 17.42 17.81
C LYS A 188 -7.33 18.25 18.68
N ASN A 189 -6.24 18.70 18.07
CA ASN A 189 -5.16 19.47 18.67
C ASN A 189 -4.25 18.70 19.64
N ASP A 190 -4.41 17.40 19.82
CA ASP A 190 -3.37 16.59 20.44
C ASP A 190 -2.11 16.59 19.55
N VAL A 191 -0.94 16.71 20.16
CA VAL A 191 0.35 16.74 19.45
C VAL A 191 1.12 15.47 19.77
N ILE A 192 1.24 14.58 18.80
CA ILE A 192 1.92 13.30 18.94
C ILE A 192 3.44 13.54 18.93
N VAL A 193 4.13 13.01 19.95
CA VAL A 193 5.59 13.12 20.13
C VAL A 193 6.28 11.75 20.27
N GLY A 194 5.51 10.68 20.32
CA GLY A 194 6.06 9.32 20.38
C GLY A 194 5.05 8.28 19.93
N LEU A 195 5.54 7.24 19.21
CA LEU A 195 4.73 6.12 18.75
C LEU A 195 5.57 4.84 18.80
N ALA A 196 5.04 3.80 19.44
CA ALA A 196 5.65 2.47 19.52
C ALA A 196 7.12 2.47 19.97
N GLY A 197 7.47 3.35 20.93
CA GLY A 197 8.82 3.50 21.47
C GLY A 197 9.76 4.39 20.64
N HIS A 198 9.29 4.93 19.51
CA HIS A 198 10.06 5.84 18.66
C HIS A 198 9.62 7.29 18.87
N PRO A 199 10.56 8.26 18.92
CA PRO A 199 10.21 9.68 18.96
C PRO A 199 9.55 10.09 17.62
N VAL A 200 8.53 10.95 17.72
CA VAL A 200 7.84 11.55 16.59
C VAL A 200 8.11 13.05 16.60
N THR A 201 8.82 13.53 15.59
CA THR A 201 9.18 14.93 15.42
C THR A 201 8.46 15.57 14.23
N ASP A 202 7.99 14.77 13.29
CA ASP A 202 7.38 15.16 12.03
C ASP A 202 6.61 13.99 11.40
N TYR A 203 6.01 14.22 10.23
CA TYR A 203 5.28 13.19 9.48
C TYR A 203 6.17 12.01 9.05
N ALA A 204 7.44 12.27 8.71
CA ALA A 204 8.35 11.21 8.25
C ALA A 204 8.68 10.23 9.39
N SER A 205 8.97 10.74 10.59
CA SER A 205 9.23 9.93 11.80
C SER A 205 7.99 9.16 12.25
N LEU A 206 6.80 9.78 12.17
CA LEU A 206 5.53 9.08 12.43
C LEU A 206 5.32 7.91 11.45
N THR A 207 5.56 8.14 10.17
CA THR A 207 5.46 7.12 9.12
C THR A 207 6.48 6.00 9.33
N ALA A 208 7.72 6.33 9.71
CA ALA A 208 8.75 5.36 10.02
C ALA A 208 8.37 4.47 11.23
N ALA A 209 7.78 5.06 12.28
CA ALA A 209 7.31 4.31 13.45
C ALA A 209 6.16 3.34 13.13
N MET A 210 5.41 3.58 12.04
CA MET A 210 4.34 2.71 11.54
C MET A 210 4.83 1.58 10.62
N GLN A 211 6.08 1.61 10.17
CA GLN A 211 6.62 0.56 9.30
C GLN A 211 6.54 -0.81 9.96
N ASN A 212 6.15 -1.82 9.17
CA ASN A 212 6.01 -3.23 9.58
C ASN A 212 4.94 -3.50 10.65
N ARG A 213 4.10 -2.53 11.00
CA ARG A 213 2.96 -2.73 11.89
C ARG A 213 1.77 -3.32 11.12
N LYS A 214 0.90 -3.99 11.87
CA LYS A 214 -0.32 -4.61 11.34
C LYS A 214 -1.56 -4.07 12.03
N ALA A 215 -2.67 -4.11 11.33
CA ALA A 215 -3.96 -3.85 11.93
C ALA A 215 -4.23 -4.83 13.09
N GLY A 216 -4.79 -4.32 14.18
CA GLY A 216 -5.03 -5.07 15.40
C GLY A 216 -3.89 -5.03 16.42
N GLU A 217 -2.68 -4.59 16.04
CA GLU A 217 -1.57 -4.40 16.99
C GLU A 217 -1.87 -3.26 17.97
N GLU A 218 -1.46 -3.46 19.22
CA GLU A 218 -1.47 -2.42 20.24
C GLU A 218 -0.11 -1.69 20.24
N VAL A 219 -0.18 -0.36 20.18
CA VAL A 219 1.00 0.50 20.19
C VAL A 219 0.88 1.55 21.30
N GLN A 220 1.98 1.85 21.95
CA GLN A 220 2.05 2.96 22.87
C GLN A 220 2.16 4.26 22.09
N MET A 221 1.27 5.22 22.39
CA MET A 221 1.32 6.58 21.85
C MET A 221 1.55 7.57 22.96
N ILE A 222 2.45 8.54 22.72
CA ILE A 222 2.74 9.64 23.62
C ILE A 222 2.39 10.92 22.89
N TYR A 223 1.59 11.76 23.54
CA TYR A 223 1.14 13.04 22.98
C TYR A 223 1.03 14.12 24.06
N TYR A 224 0.95 15.35 23.63
CA TYR A 224 0.59 16.48 24.47
C TYR A 224 -0.84 16.95 24.19
N ARG A 225 -1.58 17.27 25.25
CA ARG A 225 -2.86 17.99 25.21
C ARG A 225 -2.69 19.25 26.03
N GLY A 226 -2.50 20.38 25.36
CA GLY A 226 -1.99 21.56 26.01
C GLY A 226 -0.62 21.27 26.67
N ALA A 227 -0.45 21.63 27.95
CA ALA A 227 0.80 21.38 28.67
C ALA A 227 0.93 19.94 29.22
N GLU A 228 -0.12 19.13 29.17
CA GLU A 228 -0.15 17.81 29.77
C GLU A 228 0.44 16.75 28.78
N LYS A 229 1.44 16.00 29.25
CA LYS A 229 2.01 14.86 28.51
C LYS A 229 1.28 13.58 28.89
N ILE A 230 0.64 12.96 27.93
CA ILE A 230 -0.21 11.79 28.12
C ILE A 230 0.39 10.60 27.35
N SER A 231 0.28 9.41 27.94
CA SER A 231 0.66 8.16 27.31
C SER A 231 -0.54 7.19 27.32
N VAL A 232 -0.90 6.67 26.15
CA VAL A 232 -2.01 5.72 26.00
C VAL A 232 -1.58 4.52 25.17
N THR A 233 -2.25 3.40 25.38
CA THR A 233 -2.20 2.26 24.47
C THR A 233 -3.31 2.41 23.44
N MET A 234 -2.96 2.39 22.17
CA MET A 234 -3.87 2.51 21.04
C MET A 234 -3.82 1.24 20.19
N LYS A 235 -4.98 0.68 19.86
CA LYS A 235 -5.09 -0.42 18.92
C LYS A 235 -5.15 0.15 17.50
N LEU A 236 -4.26 -0.31 16.63
CA LEU A 236 -4.25 0.07 15.22
C LEU A 236 -5.47 -0.52 14.51
N SER A 237 -6.22 0.31 13.83
CA SER A 237 -7.43 -0.10 13.11
C SER A 237 -7.10 -0.75 11.75
N PRO A 238 -7.90 -1.69 11.25
CA PRO A 238 -7.84 -2.07 9.86
C PRO A 238 -8.27 -0.90 8.96
N ARG A 239 -7.81 -0.90 7.73
CA ARG A 239 -8.30 0.04 6.72
C ARG A 239 -9.74 -0.34 6.36
N PRO A 240 -10.70 0.58 6.37
CA PRO A 240 -12.05 0.32 5.88
C PRO A 240 -12.00 -0.11 4.40
N ILE A 241 -12.64 -1.22 4.10
CA ILE A 241 -12.79 -1.70 2.73
C ILE A 241 -14.19 -1.27 2.29
N PRO A 242 -14.32 -0.49 1.20
CA PRO A 242 -15.63 -0.16 0.66
C PRO A 242 -16.37 -1.45 0.26
N GLU A 243 -17.64 -1.54 0.61
CA GLU A 243 -18.49 -2.59 0.07
C GLU A 243 -18.64 -2.40 -1.45
N ILE A 244 -18.22 -3.41 -2.20
CA ILE A 244 -18.35 -3.41 -3.66
C ILE A 244 -19.75 -3.95 -3.98
N PRO A 245 -20.62 -3.17 -4.62
CA PRO A 245 -21.95 -3.66 -5.02
C PRO A 245 -21.86 -4.90 -5.91
N PRO A 246 -22.70 -5.91 -5.67
CA PRO A 246 -22.55 -7.23 -6.29
C PRO A 246 -22.90 -7.28 -7.78
N THR A 247 -23.57 -6.27 -8.31
CA THR A 247 -23.94 -6.21 -9.73
C THR A 247 -23.37 -4.98 -10.44
N PRO A 248 -23.07 -5.05 -11.75
CA PRO A 248 -22.62 -3.90 -12.53
C PRO A 248 -23.57 -2.71 -12.48
N ALA A 249 -24.87 -2.94 -12.41
CA ALA A 249 -25.88 -1.89 -12.32
C ALA A 249 -25.83 -1.16 -10.97
N GLU A 250 -25.69 -1.89 -9.87
CA GLU A 250 -25.55 -1.33 -8.54
C GLU A 250 -24.21 -0.61 -8.37
N LEU A 251 -23.13 -1.14 -8.95
CA LEU A 251 -21.83 -0.48 -8.99
C LEU A 251 -21.93 0.85 -9.73
N ALA A 252 -22.53 0.87 -10.93
CA ALA A 252 -22.73 2.10 -11.69
C ALA A 252 -23.58 3.13 -10.92
N ALA A 253 -24.62 2.67 -10.21
CA ALA A 253 -25.45 3.52 -9.36
C ALA A 253 -24.66 4.07 -8.15
N ALA A 254 -23.83 3.26 -7.51
CA ALA A 254 -22.97 3.69 -6.41
C ALA A 254 -21.94 4.72 -6.87
N VAL A 255 -21.29 4.51 -8.01
CA VAL A 255 -20.34 5.46 -8.61
C VAL A 255 -21.04 6.80 -8.88
N LYS A 256 -22.22 6.79 -9.51
CA LYS A 256 -22.99 8.02 -9.76
C LYS A 256 -23.34 8.78 -8.48
N ARG A 257 -23.77 8.07 -7.43
CA ARG A 257 -24.07 8.71 -6.14
C ARG A 257 -22.83 9.35 -5.51
N ASN A 258 -21.68 8.66 -5.55
CA ASN A 258 -20.44 9.19 -5.01
C ASN A 258 -19.96 10.43 -5.76
N TYR A 259 -20.07 10.45 -7.09
CA TYR A 259 -19.78 11.65 -7.89
C TYR A 259 -20.72 12.81 -7.56
N ALA A 260 -22.02 12.56 -7.48
CA ALA A 260 -23.00 13.61 -7.13
C ALA A 260 -22.75 14.16 -5.70
N GLN A 261 -22.38 13.31 -4.75
CA GLN A 261 -22.01 13.77 -3.41
C GLN A 261 -20.74 14.61 -3.44
N MET A 262 -19.72 14.17 -4.17
CA MET A 262 -18.45 14.91 -4.31
C MET A 262 -18.68 16.28 -4.97
N GLU A 263 -19.54 16.38 -5.99
CA GLU A 263 -19.92 17.66 -6.61
C GLU A 263 -20.62 18.57 -5.60
N THR A 264 -21.57 18.02 -4.83
CA THR A 264 -22.28 18.78 -3.78
C THR A 264 -21.31 19.30 -2.69
N ASP A 265 -20.39 18.47 -2.25
CA ASP A 265 -19.40 18.84 -1.23
C ASP A 265 -18.41 19.88 -1.78
N LEU A 266 -18.02 19.77 -3.05
CA LEU A 266 -17.16 20.74 -3.73
C LEU A 266 -17.87 22.09 -3.89
N ASP A 267 -19.11 22.10 -4.33
CA ASP A 267 -19.93 23.32 -4.45
C ASP A 267 -20.08 24.01 -3.10
N ALA A 268 -20.36 23.24 -2.04
CA ALA A 268 -20.44 23.77 -0.69
C ALA A 268 -19.10 24.37 -0.19
N PHE A 269 -17.98 23.71 -0.52
CA PHE A 269 -16.65 24.19 -0.17
C PHE A 269 -16.27 25.48 -0.92
N LEU A 270 -16.68 25.58 -2.18
CA LEU A 270 -16.40 26.73 -3.04
C LEU A 270 -17.42 27.88 -2.85
N GLN A 271 -18.46 27.68 -2.04
CA GLN A 271 -19.48 28.68 -1.82
C GLN A 271 -18.88 29.98 -1.25
N GLY A 272 -19.05 31.10 -1.97
CA GLY A 272 -18.53 32.41 -1.61
C GLY A 272 -17.11 32.73 -2.08
N VAL A 273 -16.44 31.77 -2.75
CA VAL A 273 -15.16 32.02 -3.39
C VAL A 273 -15.38 32.89 -4.63
N SER A 274 -14.75 34.07 -4.66
CA SER A 274 -14.81 34.98 -5.80
C SER A 274 -13.97 34.47 -6.99
N GLU A 275 -14.26 34.97 -8.16
CA GLU A 275 -13.51 34.67 -9.40
C GLU A 275 -12.01 35.06 -9.27
N GLU A 276 -11.74 36.15 -8.54
CA GLU A 276 -10.38 36.64 -8.28
C GLU A 276 -9.64 35.65 -7.36
N GLU A 277 -10.24 35.23 -6.25
CA GLU A 277 -9.69 34.23 -5.32
C GLU A 277 -9.45 32.88 -6.01
N ALA A 278 -10.41 32.42 -6.82
CA ALA A 278 -10.29 31.17 -7.56
C ALA A 278 -9.16 31.17 -8.59
N SER A 279 -8.80 32.36 -9.11
CA SER A 279 -7.74 32.54 -10.09
C SER A 279 -6.38 32.86 -9.44
N ALA A 280 -6.37 33.28 -8.17
CA ALA A 280 -5.14 33.62 -7.45
C ALA A 280 -4.27 32.37 -7.24
N ARG A 281 -2.95 32.53 -7.37
CA ARG A 281 -1.97 31.49 -7.03
C ARG A 281 -1.35 31.82 -5.68
N PRO A 282 -1.27 30.84 -4.74
CA PRO A 282 -0.62 31.06 -3.44
C PRO A 282 0.83 31.51 -3.60
N ASN A 283 1.55 30.97 -4.60
CA ASN A 283 2.83 31.45 -5.09
C ASN A 283 2.98 31.11 -6.59
N PRO A 284 3.99 31.69 -7.30
CA PRO A 284 4.15 31.47 -8.75
C PRO A 284 4.33 29.99 -9.19
N ALA A 285 4.80 29.12 -8.28
CA ALA A 285 5.04 27.71 -8.58
C ALA A 285 3.80 26.82 -8.30
N GLU A 286 2.80 27.35 -7.60
CA GLU A 286 1.60 26.61 -7.24
C GLU A 286 0.41 26.89 -8.18
N TRP A 287 -0.54 26.00 -8.16
CA TRP A 287 -1.74 26.11 -9.00
C TRP A 287 -2.79 26.97 -8.29
N SER A 288 -3.58 27.67 -9.05
CA SER A 288 -4.82 28.30 -8.57
C SER A 288 -5.91 27.25 -8.36
N ILE A 289 -6.98 27.56 -7.63
CA ILE A 289 -8.14 26.69 -7.49
C ILE A 289 -8.65 26.26 -8.88
N LYS A 290 -8.79 27.18 -9.82
CA LYS A 290 -9.16 26.89 -11.20
C LYS A 290 -8.17 25.95 -11.90
N GLY A 291 -6.88 26.11 -11.66
CA GLY A 291 -5.86 25.24 -12.25
C GLY A 291 -5.87 23.82 -11.70
N VAL A 292 -6.37 23.64 -10.48
CA VAL A 292 -6.54 22.29 -9.86
C VAL A 292 -7.81 21.61 -10.37
N LEU A 293 -8.87 22.38 -10.67
CA LEU A 293 -10.17 21.85 -11.07
C LEU A 293 -10.33 21.68 -12.59
N ALA A 294 -9.41 22.22 -13.40
CA ALA A 294 -9.43 22.12 -14.87
C ALA A 294 -8.72 20.85 -15.37
#